data_c63f24bbf6e573796c91fdaf0dda60c3
#
_entry.id   c63f24bbf6e573796c91fdaf0dda60c3
#
_cell.length_a   1.000
_cell.length_b   1.000
_cell.length_c   1.000
_cell.angle_alpha   90.00
_cell.angle_beta   90.00
_cell.angle_gamma   90.00
#
_symmetry.space_group_name_H-M   'P 1'
#
loop_
_entity.id
_entity.type
_entity.pdbx_description
1 polymer ?
#
loop_
_entity_poly.entity_id
_entity_poly.type
_entity_poly.pdbx_seq_one_letter_code
_entity_poly.pdbx_strand_id
1 'polypeptide(L)'
;MKRRTFLAAVPITGLTSVAGCLTDSETADNPDPTSSSTQGSTMTQADTGTNGNIGIKIDNQTAETVDVNVQVTENDDVIDKLDVSIGGESIESVDTAISSVGTYDLEVTTARRSKTFTHAVEQRAIENELQIIVTINSKIMRSYIQE
;
A
#
# COMPACT_ATOMS: atom_id res chain seq x y z
N MET A 1 -35.52 -28.62 -3.62
CA MET A 1 -36.41 -27.88 -4.56
C MET A 1 -36.84 -26.58 -3.91
N LYS A 2 -36.34 -25.44 -4.43
CA LYS A 2 -37.00 -24.13 -4.52
C LYS A 2 -35.92 -23.09 -4.91
N ARG A 3 -35.90 -22.78 -6.20
CA ARG A 3 -35.13 -21.68 -6.79
C ARG A 3 -35.83 -20.38 -6.43
N ARG A 4 -35.11 -19.40 -5.91
CA ARG A 4 -35.58 -18.01 -5.85
C ARG A 4 -34.61 -17.14 -6.62
N THR A 5 -35.06 -16.74 -7.81
CA THR A 5 -34.48 -15.74 -8.68
C THR A 5 -34.91 -14.38 -8.15
N PHE A 6 -33.98 -13.48 -7.86
CA PHE A 6 -34.26 -12.06 -7.67
C PHE A 6 -33.51 -11.27 -8.77
N LEU A 7 -34.29 -10.79 -9.72
CA LEU A 7 -33.90 -9.74 -10.65
C LEU A 7 -34.20 -8.40 -9.98
N ALA A 8 -33.21 -7.57 -9.81
CA ALA A 8 -33.38 -6.16 -9.50
C ALA A 8 -32.64 -5.33 -10.54
N ALA A 9 -33.39 -4.74 -11.47
CA ALA A 9 -32.93 -3.75 -12.42
C ALA A 9 -32.94 -2.37 -11.76
N VAL A 10 -31.86 -1.61 -11.86
CA VAL A 10 -31.79 -0.20 -11.46
C VAL A 10 -31.40 0.62 -12.68
N PRO A 11 -32.20 1.57 -13.15
CA PRO A 11 -31.82 2.51 -14.19
C PRO A 11 -31.05 3.69 -13.58
N ILE A 12 -29.88 4.00 -14.12
CA ILE A 12 -29.13 5.20 -13.79
C ILE A 12 -29.25 6.17 -14.96
N THR A 13 -30.04 7.22 -14.78
CA THR A 13 -30.06 8.42 -15.61
C THR A 13 -29.48 9.57 -14.79
N GLY A 14 -28.45 10.26 -15.33
CA GLY A 14 -27.90 11.44 -14.68
C GLY A 14 -26.77 12.07 -15.49
N LEU A 15 -27.09 12.67 -16.66
CA LEU A 15 -26.22 13.63 -17.34
C LEU A 15 -26.40 14.99 -16.68
N THR A 16 -25.31 15.58 -16.19
CA THR A 16 -25.21 17.01 -15.94
C THR A 16 -23.96 17.56 -16.61
N SER A 17 -24.17 18.21 -17.74
CA SER A 17 -23.22 19.07 -18.43
C SER A 17 -23.21 20.43 -17.75
N VAL A 18 -22.04 20.91 -17.35
CA VAL A 18 -21.83 22.32 -16.97
C VAL A 18 -20.89 22.94 -17.99
N ALA A 19 -21.46 23.78 -18.82
CA ALA A 19 -20.78 24.68 -19.75
C ALA A 19 -20.63 26.06 -19.09
N GLY A 20 -19.53 26.74 -19.37
CA GLY A 20 -19.45 28.19 -19.34
C GLY A 20 -18.52 28.75 -18.28
N CYS A 21 -17.44 29.43 -18.65
CA CYS A 21 -17.43 30.87 -18.93
C CYS A 21 -16.08 31.25 -19.51
N LEU A 22 -16.16 31.81 -20.70
CA LEU A 22 -15.14 32.65 -21.28
C LEU A 22 -15.25 34.03 -20.62
N THR A 23 -14.15 34.56 -20.10
CA THR A 23 -13.96 36.00 -19.93
C THR A 23 -12.60 36.36 -20.50
N ASP A 24 -12.69 37.06 -21.60
CA ASP A 24 -11.65 37.80 -22.25
C ASP A 24 -11.22 38.98 -21.35
N SER A 25 -9.96 39.17 -21.15
CA SER A 25 -9.35 40.45 -20.79
C SER A 25 -7.88 40.43 -21.14
N GLU A 26 -7.58 41.04 -22.26
CA GLU A 26 -6.23 41.43 -22.64
C GLU A 26 -5.66 42.43 -21.61
N THR A 27 -4.46 42.19 -21.16
CA THR A 27 -3.46 43.23 -20.96
C THR A 27 -2.07 42.59 -20.86
N ALA A 28 -1.15 43.16 -21.61
CA ALA A 28 0.19 42.76 -21.91
C ALA A 28 1.12 42.68 -20.69
N ASP A 29 2.14 41.91 -20.92
CA ASP A 29 3.57 42.09 -20.61
C ASP A 29 4.17 41.16 -19.58
N ASN A 30 5.14 40.45 -20.10
CA ASN A 30 6.35 39.86 -19.58
C ASN A 30 6.35 38.38 -19.21
N PRO A 31 7.31 37.63 -19.77
CA PRO A 31 7.34 36.18 -19.65
C PRO A 31 8.16 35.73 -18.45
N ASP A 32 7.56 34.95 -17.56
CA ASP A 32 8.34 34.09 -16.69
C ASP A 32 7.74 32.68 -16.77
N PRO A 33 8.51 31.70 -17.21
CA PRO A 33 8.04 30.35 -17.37
C PRO A 33 8.24 29.58 -16.08
N THR A 34 7.23 29.27 -15.35
CA THR A 34 7.27 28.07 -14.49
C THR A 34 5.99 27.96 -13.69
N SER A 35 5.09 27.14 -14.14
CA SER A 35 4.24 26.36 -13.25
C SER A 35 3.45 25.35 -14.10
N SER A 36 4.13 24.32 -14.48
CA SER A 36 3.47 23.06 -14.77
C SER A 36 2.94 22.51 -13.48
N SER A 37 1.66 22.68 -13.21
CA SER A 37 0.97 21.90 -12.21
C SER A 37 0.79 20.49 -12.76
N THR A 38 1.83 19.72 -12.71
CA THR A 38 1.79 18.28 -12.75
C THR A 38 1.07 17.86 -11.48
N GLN A 39 -0.12 17.35 -11.61
CA GLN A 39 -0.72 16.53 -10.56
C GLN A 39 0.24 15.36 -10.34
N GLY A 40 1.13 15.54 -9.38
CA GLY A 40 2.00 14.50 -8.89
C GLY A 40 1.13 13.44 -8.25
N SER A 41 1.07 12.28 -8.88
CA SER A 41 0.89 11.05 -8.13
C SER A 41 1.84 11.15 -6.96
N THR A 42 1.30 11.12 -5.78
CA THR A 42 2.08 10.98 -4.55
C THR A 42 2.65 9.57 -4.57
N MET A 43 3.74 9.38 -5.33
CA MET A 43 4.67 8.31 -5.00
C MET A 43 5.22 8.73 -3.65
N THR A 44 4.75 8.10 -2.60
CA THR A 44 5.47 8.09 -1.34
C THR A 44 6.78 7.39 -1.65
N GLN A 45 7.81 8.18 -2.00
CA GLN A 45 9.18 7.71 -1.94
C GLN A 45 9.34 7.23 -0.51
N ALA A 46 9.60 5.94 -0.36
CA ALA A 46 10.13 5.41 0.86
C ALA A 46 11.39 6.21 1.17
N ASP A 47 11.27 7.10 2.13
CA ASP A 47 12.41 7.80 2.70
C ASP A 47 13.20 6.71 3.41
N THR A 48 14.33 6.32 2.83
CA THR A 48 15.31 5.44 3.47
C THR A 48 15.99 6.23 4.59
N GLY A 49 15.17 6.73 5.50
CA GLY A 49 15.62 7.36 6.74
C GLY A 49 16.12 6.28 7.68
N THR A 50 17.39 6.27 7.90
CA THR A 50 18.17 5.59 8.92
C THR A 50 17.61 5.84 10.34
N ASN A 51 16.46 5.28 10.65
CA ASN A 51 15.87 5.41 11.99
C ASN A 51 15.86 4.11 12.80
N GLY A 52 16.61 3.09 12.37
CA GLY A 52 16.65 1.80 13.08
C GLY A 52 15.31 1.06 13.11
N ASN A 53 14.42 1.37 12.18
CA ASN A 53 13.14 0.67 12.04
C ASN A 53 13.30 -0.55 11.13
N ILE A 54 12.57 -1.61 11.43
CA ILE A 54 12.48 -2.77 10.55
C ILE A 54 11.51 -2.49 9.43
N GLY A 55 11.97 -2.60 8.17
CA GLY A 55 11.12 -2.51 6.99
C GLY A 55 10.44 -3.85 6.65
N ILE A 56 9.36 -3.78 5.88
CA ILE A 56 8.73 -4.94 5.26
C ILE A 56 8.98 -4.88 3.76
N LYS A 57 9.52 -5.96 3.22
CA LYS A 57 9.69 -6.18 1.79
C LYS A 57 8.62 -7.15 1.30
N ILE A 58 7.78 -6.72 0.39
CA ILE A 58 6.69 -7.52 -0.13
C ILE A 58 7.03 -7.94 -1.57
N ASP A 59 7.15 -9.24 -1.78
CA ASP A 59 7.47 -9.88 -3.05
C ASP A 59 6.19 -10.48 -3.65
N ASN A 60 5.65 -9.84 -4.67
CA ASN A 60 4.50 -10.33 -5.43
C ASN A 60 4.97 -11.20 -6.60
N GLN A 61 4.93 -12.50 -6.42
CA GLN A 61 5.28 -13.50 -7.44
C GLN A 61 4.11 -13.89 -8.34
N THR A 62 3.02 -13.14 -8.33
CA THR A 62 1.93 -13.32 -9.29
C THR A 62 2.14 -12.42 -10.51
N ALA A 63 1.50 -12.73 -11.63
CA ALA A 63 1.56 -11.89 -12.83
C ALA A 63 0.63 -10.65 -12.74
N GLU A 64 -0.22 -10.58 -11.71
CA GLU A 64 -1.23 -9.54 -11.55
C GLU A 64 -0.80 -8.56 -10.46
N THR A 65 -1.26 -7.31 -10.57
CA THR A 65 -1.16 -6.35 -9.46
C THR A 65 -1.98 -6.84 -8.27
N VAL A 66 -1.42 -6.77 -7.07
CA VAL A 66 -2.06 -7.18 -5.83
C VAL A 66 -2.09 -6.00 -4.85
N ASP A 67 -3.28 -5.69 -4.36
CA ASP A 67 -3.44 -4.78 -3.23
C ASP A 67 -3.27 -5.56 -1.93
N VAL A 68 -2.37 -5.09 -1.08
CA VAL A 68 -1.97 -5.72 0.17
C VAL A 68 -2.19 -4.74 1.31
N ASN A 69 -2.97 -5.16 2.29
CA ASN A 69 -3.04 -4.49 3.58
C ASN A 69 -2.20 -5.27 4.59
N VAL A 70 -1.32 -4.57 5.28
CA VAL A 70 -0.51 -5.15 6.37
C VAL A 70 -0.84 -4.41 7.66
N GLN A 71 -1.29 -5.16 8.66
CA GLN A 71 -1.47 -4.65 10.01
C GLN A 71 -0.38 -5.24 10.92
N VAL A 72 0.32 -4.37 11.62
CA VAL A 72 1.36 -4.75 12.60
C VAL A 72 0.81 -4.57 13.99
N THR A 73 0.90 -5.62 14.80
CA THR A 73 0.37 -5.64 16.18
C THR A 73 1.48 -6.06 17.14
N GLU A 74 1.58 -5.37 18.27
CA GLU A 74 2.44 -5.73 19.41
C GLU A 74 1.57 -5.79 20.67
N ASN A 75 1.62 -6.90 21.42
CA ASN A 75 0.84 -7.09 22.66
C ASN A 75 -0.66 -6.77 22.50
N ASP A 76 -1.27 -7.19 21.40
CA ASP A 76 -2.67 -6.92 20.99
C ASP A 76 -2.95 -5.46 20.59
N ASP A 77 -1.98 -4.57 20.64
CA ASP A 77 -2.12 -3.19 20.18
C ASP A 77 -1.65 -3.06 18.72
N VAL A 78 -2.47 -2.43 17.88
CA VAL A 78 -2.09 -2.12 16.50
C VAL A 78 -1.14 -0.93 16.50
N ILE A 79 0.10 -1.16 16.08
CA ILE A 79 1.15 -0.14 16.04
C ILE A 79 1.33 0.45 14.63
N ASP A 80 0.90 -0.29 13.59
CA ASP A 80 1.02 0.19 12.22
C ASP A 80 -0.03 -0.43 11.29
N LYS A 81 -0.39 0.31 10.21
CA LYS A 81 -1.25 -0.17 9.13
C LYS A 81 -0.75 0.38 7.80
N LEU A 82 -0.46 -0.51 6.89
CA LEU A 82 0.10 -0.21 5.58
C LEU A 82 -0.83 -0.72 4.48
N ASP A 83 -1.12 0.12 3.51
CA ASP A 83 -1.85 -0.23 2.29
C ASP A 83 -0.95 -0.03 1.09
N VAL A 84 -0.63 -1.12 0.38
CA VAL A 84 0.35 -1.13 -0.71
C VAL A 84 -0.22 -1.82 -1.92
N SER A 85 -0.10 -1.20 -3.09
CA SER A 85 -0.45 -1.80 -4.37
C SER A 85 0.82 -2.22 -5.11
N ILE A 86 1.01 -3.53 -5.33
CA ILE A 86 2.25 -4.10 -5.85
C ILE A 86 2.01 -4.70 -7.22
N GLY A 87 2.75 -4.25 -8.22
CA GLY A 87 2.70 -4.78 -9.57
C GLY A 87 3.00 -6.28 -9.64
N GLY A 88 2.56 -6.92 -10.73
CA GLY A 88 2.90 -8.33 -10.97
C GLY A 88 4.40 -8.53 -11.08
N GLU A 89 4.92 -9.63 -10.50
CA GLU A 89 6.34 -10.01 -10.51
C GLU A 89 7.26 -8.90 -10.01
N SER A 90 6.78 -8.11 -9.02
CA SER A 90 7.48 -6.94 -8.47
C SER A 90 7.69 -7.06 -6.97
N ILE A 91 8.66 -6.30 -6.48
CA ILE A 91 8.99 -6.21 -5.06
C ILE A 91 8.82 -4.76 -4.65
N GLU A 92 8.16 -4.54 -3.50
CA GLU A 92 7.99 -3.24 -2.87
C GLU A 92 8.54 -3.29 -1.45
N SER A 93 9.18 -2.22 -1.01
CA SER A 93 9.69 -2.08 0.36
C SER A 93 8.98 -0.93 1.04
N VAL A 94 8.50 -1.17 2.25
CA VAL A 94 7.79 -0.20 3.06
C VAL A 94 8.39 -0.17 4.47
N ASP A 95 8.52 1.02 5.03
CA ASP A 95 8.96 1.18 6.41
C ASP A 95 7.82 0.87 7.36
N THR A 96 8.17 0.41 8.57
CA THR A 96 7.18 0.14 9.64
C THR A 96 7.51 0.89 10.91
N ALA A 97 6.59 0.90 11.85
CA ALA A 97 6.80 1.41 13.20
C ALA A 97 7.58 0.44 14.12
N ILE A 98 8.06 -0.70 13.62
CA ILE A 98 8.83 -1.67 14.42
C ILE A 98 10.23 -1.11 14.70
N SER A 99 10.46 -0.62 15.90
CA SER A 99 11.72 0.02 16.31
C SER A 99 12.33 -0.54 17.59
N SER A 100 11.72 -1.57 18.17
CA SER A 100 12.16 -2.17 19.43
C SER A 100 12.18 -3.70 19.37
N VAL A 101 12.91 -4.29 20.28
CA VAL A 101 12.91 -5.75 20.50
C VAL A 101 11.54 -6.17 21.02
N GLY A 102 10.95 -7.18 20.40
CA GLY A 102 9.61 -7.62 20.77
C GLY A 102 9.10 -8.77 19.91
N THR A 103 7.86 -9.15 20.16
CA THR A 103 7.14 -10.10 19.33
C THR A 103 6.01 -9.36 18.63
N TYR A 104 5.99 -9.45 17.32
CA TYR A 104 5.05 -8.74 16.45
C TYR A 104 4.24 -9.72 15.64
N ASP A 105 2.93 -9.47 15.58
CA ASP A 105 2.04 -10.16 14.68
C ASP A 105 1.78 -9.29 13.45
N LEU A 106 2.06 -9.85 12.27
CA LEU A 106 1.79 -9.26 10.98
C LEU A 106 0.57 -9.94 10.37
N GLU A 107 -0.55 -9.27 10.31
CA GLU A 107 -1.69 -9.72 9.52
C GLU A 107 -1.56 -9.14 8.11
N VAL A 108 -1.35 -10.03 7.14
CA VAL A 108 -1.23 -9.68 5.72
C VAL A 108 -2.51 -10.09 5.00
N THR A 109 -3.23 -9.12 4.49
CA THR A 109 -4.51 -9.31 3.81
C THR A 109 -4.43 -8.88 2.35
N THR A 110 -4.99 -9.71 1.48
CA THR A 110 -5.21 -9.43 0.06
C THR A 110 -6.67 -9.69 -0.28
N ALA A 111 -7.14 -9.31 -1.46
CA ALA A 111 -8.51 -9.61 -1.92
C ALA A 111 -8.85 -11.12 -1.88
N ARG A 112 -7.85 -12.00 -1.91
CA ARG A 112 -8.04 -13.45 -2.00
C ARG A 112 -7.84 -14.18 -0.68
N ARG A 113 -7.06 -13.62 0.25
CA ARG A 113 -6.69 -14.29 1.51
C ARG A 113 -6.17 -13.32 2.56
N SER A 114 -6.28 -13.74 3.81
CA SER A 114 -5.58 -13.12 4.94
C SER A 114 -4.75 -14.16 5.67
N LYS A 115 -3.63 -13.75 6.24
CA LYS A 115 -2.79 -14.61 7.06
C LYS A 115 -1.99 -13.79 8.07
N THR A 116 -1.93 -14.29 9.30
CA THR A 116 -1.10 -13.74 10.37
C THR A 116 0.22 -14.50 10.49
N PHE A 117 1.30 -13.75 10.68
CA PHE A 117 2.64 -14.26 10.91
C PHE A 117 3.18 -13.63 12.19
N THR A 118 3.72 -14.45 13.09
CA THR A 118 4.37 -13.96 14.30
C THR A 118 5.87 -13.93 14.10
N HIS A 119 6.50 -12.79 14.37
CA HIS A 119 7.94 -12.57 14.28
C HIS A 119 8.52 -12.10 15.61
N ALA A 120 9.56 -12.77 16.09
CA ALA A 120 10.39 -12.29 17.17
C ALA A 120 11.49 -11.39 16.59
N VAL A 121 11.46 -10.12 16.94
CA VAL A 121 12.47 -9.13 16.55
C VAL A 121 13.51 -9.03 17.64
N GLU A 122 14.74 -9.38 17.31
CA GLU A 122 15.90 -9.31 18.21
C GLU A 122 16.66 -7.99 18.02
N GLN A 123 17.47 -7.62 18.99
CA GLN A 123 18.30 -6.41 18.96
C GLN A 123 19.16 -6.32 17.67
N ARG A 124 19.74 -7.43 17.23
CA ARG A 124 20.54 -7.50 16.00
C ARG A 124 19.75 -7.16 14.75
N ALA A 125 18.44 -7.45 14.73
CA ALA A 125 17.61 -7.15 13.58
C ALA A 125 17.42 -5.64 13.40
N ILE A 126 17.28 -4.92 14.52
CA ILE A 126 17.18 -3.47 14.55
C ILE A 126 18.51 -2.82 14.19
N GLU A 127 19.62 -3.27 14.81
CA GLU A 127 20.97 -2.74 14.59
C GLU A 127 21.47 -2.92 13.15
N ASN A 128 21.05 -3.99 12.48
CA ASN A 128 21.43 -4.27 11.09
C ASN A 128 20.34 -3.90 10.08
N GLU A 129 19.27 -3.23 10.51
CA GLU A 129 18.15 -2.81 9.64
C GLU A 129 17.61 -3.99 8.80
N LEU A 130 17.46 -5.15 9.44
CA LEU A 130 16.95 -6.34 8.76
C LEU A 130 15.51 -6.12 8.32
N GLN A 131 15.10 -6.81 7.27
CA GLN A 131 13.75 -6.68 6.72
C GLN A 131 12.93 -7.93 6.96
N ILE A 132 11.63 -7.76 7.18
CA ILE A 132 10.66 -8.85 7.13
C ILE A 132 10.27 -9.04 5.67
N ILE A 133 10.50 -10.23 5.13
CA ILE A 133 10.13 -10.56 3.76
C ILE A 133 8.76 -11.23 3.77
N VAL A 134 7.83 -10.67 3.02
CA VAL A 134 6.51 -11.27 2.76
C VAL A 134 6.44 -11.68 1.29
N THR A 135 6.30 -12.97 1.01
CA THR A 135 6.16 -13.49 -0.35
C THR A 135 4.72 -13.90 -0.62
N ILE A 136 4.14 -13.37 -1.68
CA ILE A 136 2.78 -13.64 -2.14
C ILE A 136 2.84 -14.34 -3.50
N ASN A 137 2.29 -15.55 -3.57
CA ASN A 137 2.08 -16.21 -4.85
C ASN A 137 0.67 -16.80 -4.96
N SER A 138 0.33 -17.42 -6.09
CA SER A 138 -1.03 -17.92 -6.36
C SER A 138 -1.49 -19.01 -5.37
N LYS A 139 -0.57 -19.70 -4.71
CA LYS A 139 -0.87 -20.84 -3.83
C LYS A 139 -0.62 -20.57 -2.35
N ILE A 140 0.43 -19.81 -2.04
CA ILE A 140 0.92 -19.62 -0.67
C ILE A 140 1.22 -18.15 -0.38
N MET A 141 1.20 -17.80 0.91
CA MET A 141 1.74 -16.58 1.48
C MET A 141 2.70 -16.99 2.59
N ARG A 142 3.91 -16.45 2.58
CA ARG A 142 4.99 -16.75 3.53
C ARG A 142 5.59 -15.46 4.06
N SER A 143 6.12 -15.51 5.27
CA SER A 143 6.90 -14.42 5.84
C SER A 143 8.07 -14.95 6.64
N TYR A 144 9.21 -14.24 6.63
CA TYR A 144 10.41 -14.53 7.41
C TYR A 144 11.24 -13.25 7.58
N ILE A 145 12.09 -13.20 8.61
CA ILE A 145 13.07 -12.12 8.77
C ILE A 145 14.32 -12.51 7.97
N GLN A 146 14.81 -11.59 7.17
CA GLN A 146 16.04 -11.78 6.42
C GLN A 146 17.23 -11.61 7.35
N GLU A 147 18.13 -12.58 7.38
CA GLU A 147 19.42 -12.53 8.10
C GLU A 147 20.56 -12.10 7.16
#